data_d398bbff8ea5975928c390f61f769683
#
_entry.id   d398bbff8ea5975928c390f61f769683
#
_cell.length_a   1.000
_cell.length_b   1.000
_cell.length_c   1.000
_cell.angle_alpha   90.00
_cell.angle_beta   90.00
_cell.angle_gamma   90.00
#
_symmetry.space_group_name_H-M   'P 1'
#
loop_
_entity.id
_entity.type
_entity.pdbx_description
1 polymer ?
#
loop_
_entity_poly.entity_id
_entity_poly.type
_entity_poly.pdbx_seq_one_letter_code
_entity_poly.pdbx_strand_id
1 'polypeptide(L)'
;MNTKTHVSLNTPASHLNKFYTTFDEIKDRTFDGLIVTGAPVEDITFEEVDYWEETCKILDWAETHVTSTLHICWAAQAGFYHYYGINKRQLPQKLFGVYEHKVSNRKIPLVRGFDDIFLAPHSRHTETPSEAIHACKDLTILAESEKA
;
A
#
# COMPACT_ATOMS: atom_id res chain seq x y z
N MET A 1 4.39 -13.53 4.34
CA MET A 1 5.37 -13.74 3.26
C MET A 1 6.54 -12.80 3.47
N ASN A 2 7.75 -13.25 3.21
CA ASN A 2 8.97 -12.44 3.25
C ASN A 2 9.55 -12.34 1.84
N THR A 3 10.08 -11.17 1.47
CA THR A 3 10.78 -10.99 0.20
C THR A 3 12.08 -11.78 0.19
N LYS A 4 12.39 -12.39 -0.94
CA LYS A 4 13.61 -13.21 -1.10
C LYS A 4 14.85 -12.34 -1.39
N THR A 5 14.64 -11.21 -2.04
CA THR A 5 15.69 -10.28 -2.48
C THR A 5 16.19 -9.37 -1.36
N HIS A 6 15.43 -9.23 -0.27
CA HIS A 6 15.82 -8.40 0.88
C HIS A 6 16.32 -9.23 2.05
N VAL A 7 17.49 -8.88 2.58
CA VAL A 7 18.04 -9.50 3.80
C VAL A 7 17.73 -8.62 5.01
N SER A 8 16.85 -9.11 5.89
CA SER A 8 16.53 -8.40 7.13
C SER A 8 17.74 -8.31 8.05
N LEU A 9 18.12 -7.09 8.44
CA LEU A 9 19.22 -6.84 9.38
C LEU A 9 18.83 -7.09 10.83
N ASN A 10 17.54 -7.01 11.16
CA ASN A 10 17.04 -7.03 12.53
C ASN A 10 16.28 -8.31 12.91
N THR A 11 16.07 -9.22 11.97
CA THR A 11 15.31 -10.46 12.22
C THR A 11 16.20 -11.68 11.97
N PRO A 12 16.40 -12.56 12.98
CA PRO A 12 17.19 -13.78 12.80
C PRO A 12 16.64 -14.66 11.69
N ALA A 13 17.53 -15.24 10.87
CA ALA A 13 17.13 -16.14 9.78
C ALA A 13 16.31 -17.35 10.27
N SER A 14 16.60 -17.86 11.47
CA SER A 14 15.83 -18.94 12.10
C SER A 14 14.36 -18.57 12.34
N HIS A 15 14.09 -17.31 12.68
CA HIS A 15 12.72 -16.81 12.84
C HIS A 15 12.02 -16.71 11.48
N LEU A 16 12.68 -16.12 10.49
CA LEU A 16 12.14 -16.00 9.14
C LEU A 16 11.78 -17.36 8.56
N ASN A 17 12.71 -18.33 8.60
CA ASN A 17 12.50 -19.68 8.07
C ASN A 17 11.39 -20.46 8.79
N LYS A 18 11.10 -20.13 10.05
CA LYS A 18 10.07 -20.82 10.83
C LYS A 18 8.66 -20.24 10.62
N PHE A 19 8.54 -18.93 10.44
CA PHE A 19 7.25 -18.23 10.48
C PHE A 19 6.86 -17.58 9.16
N TYR A 20 7.76 -17.47 8.21
CA TYR A 20 7.51 -16.82 6.93
C TYR A 20 7.75 -17.79 5.77
N THR A 21 6.98 -17.61 4.73
CA THR A 21 7.14 -18.28 3.44
C THR A 21 7.63 -17.27 2.41
N THR A 22 8.18 -17.73 1.31
CA THR A 22 8.58 -16.89 0.17
C THR A 22 7.50 -16.91 -0.92
N PHE A 23 7.59 -15.97 -1.86
CA PHE A 23 6.67 -15.92 -3.01
C PHE A 23 6.76 -17.21 -3.85
N ASP A 24 7.97 -17.74 -4.07
CA ASP A 24 8.17 -18.96 -4.85
C ASP A 24 7.40 -20.18 -4.31
N GLU A 25 7.18 -20.24 -2.99
CA GLU A 25 6.47 -21.34 -2.33
C GLU A 25 4.95 -21.24 -2.41
N ILE A 26 4.42 -20.05 -2.75
CA ILE A 26 2.97 -19.81 -2.77
C ILE A 26 2.40 -19.41 -4.14
N LYS A 27 3.24 -19.12 -5.12
CA LYS A 27 2.83 -18.57 -6.43
C LYS A 27 1.80 -19.42 -7.20
N ASP A 28 1.75 -20.73 -6.95
CA ASP A 28 0.80 -21.65 -7.57
C ASP A 28 -0.50 -21.82 -6.77
N ARG A 29 -0.67 -21.05 -5.68
CA ARG A 29 -1.85 -21.09 -4.81
C ARG A 29 -2.73 -19.88 -5.03
N THR A 30 -4.02 -20.02 -4.68
CA THR A 30 -5.00 -18.92 -4.65
C THR A 30 -5.35 -18.56 -3.21
N PHE A 31 -5.73 -17.31 -2.97
CA PHE A 31 -6.07 -16.79 -1.63
C PHE A 31 -7.30 -15.88 -1.70
N ASP A 32 -8.06 -15.83 -0.61
CA ASP A 32 -9.20 -14.91 -0.49
C ASP A 32 -8.75 -13.47 -0.27
N GLY A 33 -7.61 -13.25 0.36
CA GLY A 33 -7.10 -11.93 0.66
C GLY A 33 -5.58 -11.85 0.74
N LEU A 34 -5.04 -10.70 0.35
CA LEU A 34 -3.64 -10.32 0.51
C LEU A 34 -3.57 -8.96 1.19
N ILE A 35 -2.71 -8.82 2.19
CA ILE A 35 -2.38 -7.53 2.79
C ILE A 35 -0.92 -7.23 2.47
N VAL A 36 -0.69 -6.13 1.75
CA VAL A 36 0.65 -5.61 1.46
C VAL A 36 0.89 -4.42 2.38
N THR A 37 1.84 -4.58 3.30
CA THR A 37 2.14 -3.58 4.34
C THR A 37 3.14 -2.55 3.84
N GLY A 38 3.21 -1.41 4.54
CA GLY A 38 4.21 -0.38 4.28
C GLY A 38 5.64 -0.80 4.62
N ALA A 39 6.59 -0.04 4.12
CA ALA A 39 8.01 -0.16 4.37
C ALA A 39 8.65 1.23 4.53
N PRO A 40 9.73 1.37 5.32
CA PRO A 40 10.40 2.65 5.56
C PRO A 40 11.35 3.02 4.41
N VAL A 41 10.85 3.03 3.18
CA VAL A 41 11.58 3.32 1.93
C VAL A 41 10.88 4.41 1.12
N GLU A 42 10.13 5.28 1.80
CA GLU A 42 9.36 6.33 1.13
C GLU A 42 10.22 7.43 0.49
N ASP A 43 11.47 7.62 0.95
CA ASP A 43 12.35 8.70 0.51
C ASP A 43 13.16 8.36 -0.77
N ILE A 44 13.17 7.11 -1.21
CA ILE A 44 13.84 6.66 -2.45
C ILE A 44 12.81 6.34 -3.53
N THR A 45 13.22 6.33 -4.79
CA THR A 45 12.34 5.93 -5.90
C THR A 45 11.94 4.46 -5.78
N PHE A 46 10.87 4.05 -6.46
CA PHE A 46 10.44 2.65 -6.40
C PHE A 46 11.50 1.72 -7.00
N GLU A 47 12.14 2.14 -8.07
CA GLU A 47 13.18 1.38 -8.79
C GLU A 47 14.45 1.19 -7.95
N GLU A 48 14.72 2.06 -6.98
CA GLU A 48 15.87 1.96 -6.07
C GLU A 48 15.61 0.99 -4.90
N VAL A 49 14.37 0.54 -4.70
CA VAL A 49 14.04 -0.44 -3.66
C VAL A 49 14.52 -1.82 -4.09
N ASP A 50 15.38 -2.46 -3.31
CA ASP A 50 16.05 -3.73 -3.62
C ASP A 50 15.11 -4.90 -3.89
N TYR A 51 13.86 -4.85 -3.40
CA TYR A 51 12.80 -5.83 -3.65
C TYR A 51 11.69 -5.32 -4.58
N TRP A 52 11.91 -4.24 -5.32
CA TRP A 52 10.87 -3.65 -6.19
C TRP A 52 10.39 -4.61 -7.29
N GLU A 53 11.32 -5.27 -7.98
CA GLU A 53 10.96 -6.22 -9.03
C GLU A 53 10.16 -7.42 -8.48
N GLU A 54 10.51 -7.90 -7.29
CA GLU A 54 9.75 -8.97 -6.63
C GLU A 54 8.35 -8.46 -6.23
N THR A 55 8.26 -7.23 -5.73
CA THR A 55 6.98 -6.58 -5.42
C THR A 55 6.09 -6.50 -6.65
N CYS A 56 6.59 -6.03 -7.79
CA CYS A 56 5.82 -5.97 -9.04
C CYS A 56 5.29 -7.36 -9.43
N LYS A 57 6.11 -8.40 -9.37
CA LYS A 57 5.68 -9.79 -9.67
C LYS A 57 4.58 -10.27 -8.73
N ILE A 58 4.64 -9.90 -7.45
CA ILE A 58 3.61 -10.24 -6.46
C ILE A 58 2.32 -9.49 -6.75
N LEU A 59 2.41 -8.22 -7.14
CA LEU A 59 1.24 -7.40 -7.50
C LEU A 59 0.54 -7.97 -8.74
N ASP A 60 1.29 -8.29 -9.80
CA ASP A 60 0.73 -8.91 -11.01
C ASP A 60 0.10 -10.28 -10.72
N TRP A 61 0.76 -11.10 -9.90
CA TRP A 61 0.22 -12.39 -9.48
C TRP A 61 -1.07 -12.25 -8.67
N ALA A 62 -1.15 -11.23 -7.82
CA ALA A 62 -2.32 -10.98 -6.98
C ALA A 62 -3.59 -10.72 -7.80
N GLU A 63 -3.49 -10.11 -8.99
CA GLU A 63 -4.65 -9.85 -9.85
C GLU A 63 -5.39 -11.13 -10.28
N THR A 64 -4.70 -12.25 -10.35
CA THR A 64 -5.27 -13.52 -10.84
C THR A 64 -5.40 -14.59 -9.76
N HIS A 65 -4.70 -14.46 -8.64
CA HIS A 65 -4.61 -15.48 -7.59
C HIS A 65 -5.21 -15.04 -6.25
N VAL A 66 -5.62 -13.77 -6.13
CA VAL A 66 -6.17 -13.23 -4.88
C VAL A 66 -7.50 -12.53 -5.14
N THR A 67 -8.52 -12.88 -4.34
CA THR A 67 -9.85 -12.28 -4.49
C THR A 67 -9.87 -10.80 -4.14
N SER A 68 -9.12 -10.37 -3.12
CA SER A 68 -9.06 -8.98 -2.67
C SER A 68 -7.71 -8.64 -2.06
N THR A 69 -7.14 -7.48 -2.44
CA THR A 69 -5.86 -7.01 -1.91
C THR A 69 -6.03 -5.69 -1.17
N LEU A 70 -5.47 -5.60 0.04
CA LEU A 70 -5.39 -4.38 0.83
C LEU A 70 -3.95 -3.87 0.83
N HIS A 71 -3.75 -2.66 0.33
CA HIS A 71 -2.46 -1.97 0.32
C HIS A 71 -2.42 -0.93 1.44
N ILE A 72 -1.36 -0.91 2.25
CA ILE A 72 -1.22 0.00 3.39
C ILE A 72 0.05 0.84 3.26
N CYS A 73 -0.07 2.16 3.46
CA CYS A 73 1.06 3.10 3.51
C CYS A 73 1.87 3.10 2.20
N TRP A 74 3.19 2.85 2.27
CA TRP A 74 4.05 2.78 1.09
C TRP A 74 3.55 1.78 0.05
N ALA A 75 3.01 0.65 0.48
CA ALA A 75 2.46 -0.33 -0.46
C ALA A 75 1.25 0.21 -1.24
N ALA A 76 0.46 1.13 -0.67
CA ALA A 76 -0.60 1.81 -1.42
C ALA A 76 -0.01 2.71 -2.51
N GLN A 77 1.05 3.46 -2.21
CA GLN A 77 1.76 4.26 -3.21
C GLN A 77 2.40 3.39 -4.30
N ALA A 78 2.98 2.24 -3.91
CA ALA A 78 3.53 1.25 -4.83
C ALA A 78 2.46 0.68 -5.77
N GLY A 79 1.27 0.37 -5.26
CA GLY A 79 0.14 -0.07 -6.07
C GLY A 79 -0.35 1.00 -7.04
N PHE A 80 -0.46 2.26 -6.61
CA PHE A 80 -0.81 3.37 -7.51
C PHE A 80 0.22 3.55 -8.62
N TYR A 81 1.49 3.43 -8.30
CA TYR A 81 2.55 3.53 -9.30
C TYR A 81 2.54 2.35 -10.27
N HIS A 82 2.46 1.13 -9.76
CA HIS A 82 2.50 -0.09 -10.56
C HIS A 82 1.29 -0.22 -11.51
N TYR A 83 0.07 -0.04 -11.00
CA TYR A 83 -1.15 -0.27 -11.79
C TYR A 83 -1.60 0.92 -12.63
N TYR A 84 -1.32 2.15 -12.17
CA TYR A 84 -1.87 3.38 -12.78
C TYR A 84 -0.81 4.38 -13.20
N GLY A 85 0.48 4.12 -12.95
CA GLY A 85 1.57 5.06 -13.25
C GLY A 85 1.55 6.34 -12.39
N ILE A 86 0.80 6.34 -11.29
CA ILE A 86 0.68 7.49 -10.39
C ILE A 86 1.82 7.45 -9.38
N ASN A 87 2.84 8.28 -9.59
CA ASN A 87 4.00 8.35 -8.71
C ASN A 87 3.70 9.13 -7.43
N LYS A 88 4.43 8.82 -6.36
CA LYS A 88 4.47 9.61 -5.13
C LYS A 88 5.27 10.90 -5.35
N ARG A 89 5.02 11.92 -4.52
CA ARG A 89 5.84 13.13 -4.45
C ARG A 89 6.27 13.42 -3.02
N GLN A 90 7.42 14.07 -2.86
CA GLN A 90 7.94 14.49 -1.57
C GLN A 90 7.14 15.66 -1.02
N LEU A 91 6.81 15.62 0.27
CA LEU A 91 6.22 16.75 0.97
C LEU A 91 7.32 17.75 1.36
N PRO A 92 7.02 19.07 1.40
CA PRO A 92 7.95 20.09 1.87
C PRO A 92 8.39 19.89 3.31
N GLN A 93 7.53 19.29 4.12
CA GLN A 93 7.79 18.92 5.51
C GLN A 93 6.97 17.68 5.86
N LYS A 94 7.42 16.95 6.88
CA LYS A 94 6.71 15.77 7.37
C LYS A 94 5.28 16.15 7.78
N LEU A 95 4.30 15.44 7.23
CA LEU A 95 2.92 15.47 7.69
C LEU A 95 2.79 14.55 8.90
N PHE A 96 2.51 15.13 10.06
CA PHE A 96 2.39 14.38 11.30
C PHE A 96 1.21 14.90 12.12
N GLY A 97 0.27 14.03 12.48
CA GLY A 97 -0.88 14.41 13.28
C GLY A 97 -2.06 13.46 13.13
N VAL A 98 -3.19 13.88 13.70
CA VAL A 98 -4.48 13.20 13.55
C VAL A 98 -5.42 14.14 12.80
N TYR A 99 -5.97 13.69 11.70
CA TYR A 99 -6.75 14.52 10.78
C TYR A 99 -8.14 13.96 10.55
N GLU A 100 -9.10 14.86 10.34
CA GLU A 100 -10.46 14.51 9.96
C GLU A 100 -10.50 14.05 8.51
N HIS A 101 -11.19 12.93 8.28
CA HIS A 101 -11.48 12.39 6.96
C HIS A 101 -12.98 12.32 6.77
N LYS A 102 -13.46 12.79 5.64
CA LYS A 102 -14.87 12.77 5.26
C LYS A 102 -15.12 11.61 4.30
N VAL A 103 -16.10 10.78 4.60
CA VAL A 103 -16.54 9.69 3.72
C VAL A 103 -17.24 10.27 2.50
N SER A 104 -16.75 9.89 1.30
CA SER A 104 -17.26 10.43 0.03
C SER A 104 -18.64 9.88 -0.33
N ASN A 105 -18.89 8.58 -0.10
CA ASN A 105 -20.17 7.95 -0.41
C ASN A 105 -20.43 6.74 0.51
N ARG A 106 -21.33 6.89 1.47
CA ARG A 106 -21.71 5.84 2.44
C ARG A 106 -22.42 4.63 1.83
N LYS A 107 -22.87 4.70 0.59
CA LYS A 107 -23.51 3.56 -0.09
C LYS A 107 -22.51 2.50 -0.51
N ILE A 108 -21.21 2.84 -0.55
CA ILE A 108 -20.15 1.90 -0.89
C ILE A 108 -19.95 0.91 0.27
N PRO A 109 -19.98 -0.42 0.01
CA PRO A 109 -19.90 -1.43 1.06
C PRO A 109 -18.67 -1.33 1.96
N LEU A 110 -17.52 -0.90 1.42
CA LEU A 110 -16.24 -0.80 2.15
C LEU A 110 -16.24 0.26 3.27
N VAL A 111 -17.11 1.27 3.18
CA VAL A 111 -17.25 2.32 4.21
C VAL A 111 -18.55 2.22 4.98
N ARG A 112 -19.29 1.11 4.83
CA ARG A 112 -20.52 0.87 5.57
C ARG A 112 -20.23 0.76 7.06
N GLY A 113 -20.89 1.58 7.88
CA GLY A 113 -20.68 1.63 9.32
C GLY A 113 -19.65 2.65 9.79
N PHE A 114 -18.97 3.34 8.86
CA PHE A 114 -18.16 4.50 9.22
C PHE A 114 -19.05 5.69 9.54
N ASP A 115 -18.59 6.56 10.44
CA ASP A 115 -19.16 7.90 10.63
C ASP A 115 -18.90 8.75 9.37
N ASP A 116 -19.71 9.81 9.17
CA ASP A 116 -19.50 10.73 8.06
C ASP A 116 -18.12 11.39 8.07
N ILE A 117 -17.62 11.63 9.29
CA ILE A 117 -16.27 12.13 9.57
C ILE A 117 -15.63 11.20 10.59
N PHE A 118 -14.43 10.75 10.30
CA PHE A 118 -13.62 9.96 11.22
C PHE A 118 -12.20 10.52 11.32
N LEU A 119 -11.49 10.20 12.38
CA LEU A 119 -10.12 10.63 12.60
C LEU A 119 -9.15 9.54 12.17
N ALA A 120 -8.11 9.92 11.41
CA ALA A 120 -7.02 9.02 11.05
C ALA A 120 -5.64 9.65 11.34
N PRO A 121 -4.71 8.87 11.93
CA PRO A 121 -3.34 9.32 12.16
C PRO A 121 -2.54 9.28 10.85
N HIS A 122 -1.72 10.32 10.65
CA HIS A 122 -0.76 10.41 9.57
C HIS A 122 0.65 10.62 10.10
N SER A 123 1.64 9.97 9.46
CA SER A 123 3.07 10.18 9.70
C SER A 123 3.80 9.81 8.42
N ARG A 124 4.03 10.79 7.54
CA ARG A 124 4.59 10.54 6.21
C ARG A 124 5.41 11.72 5.70
N HIS A 125 6.42 11.42 4.89
CA HIS A 125 7.25 12.39 4.15
C HIS A 125 6.84 12.52 2.69
N THR A 126 6.05 11.56 2.17
CA THR A 126 5.57 11.54 0.81
C THR A 126 4.04 11.43 0.76
N GLU A 127 3.48 11.79 -0.39
CA GLU A 127 2.05 11.60 -0.68
C GLU A 127 1.84 11.13 -2.11
N THR A 128 0.67 10.55 -2.37
CA THR A 128 0.17 10.38 -3.74
C THR A 128 -0.60 11.65 -4.11
N PRO A 129 -0.29 12.32 -5.23
CA PRO A 129 -0.96 13.55 -5.62
C PRO A 129 -2.48 13.36 -5.75
N SER A 130 -3.27 14.12 -4.98
CA SER A 130 -4.73 14.02 -4.97
C SER A 130 -5.32 14.27 -6.37
N GLU A 131 -4.75 15.23 -7.11
CA GLU A 131 -5.14 15.54 -8.47
C GLU A 131 -4.99 14.37 -9.44
N ALA A 132 -3.97 13.54 -9.25
CA ALA A 132 -3.76 12.34 -10.07
C ALA A 132 -4.76 11.23 -9.73
N ILE A 133 -5.10 11.07 -8.45
CA ILE A 133 -6.14 10.13 -7.99
C ILE A 133 -7.51 10.53 -8.55
N HIS A 134 -7.89 11.80 -8.43
CA HIS A 134 -9.17 12.31 -8.98
C HIS A 134 -9.27 12.18 -10.50
N ALA A 135 -8.15 12.29 -11.22
CA ALA A 135 -8.10 12.14 -12.67
C ALA A 135 -8.24 10.70 -13.16
N CYS A 136 -7.91 9.72 -12.31
CA CYS A 136 -7.95 8.30 -12.66
C CYS A 136 -9.37 7.74 -12.55
N LYS A 137 -9.96 7.34 -13.67
CA LYS A 137 -11.35 6.84 -13.74
C LYS A 137 -11.55 5.46 -13.11
N ASP A 138 -10.47 4.71 -12.96
CA ASP A 138 -10.49 3.34 -12.42
C ASP A 138 -10.38 3.33 -10.89
N LEU A 139 -10.21 4.51 -10.27
CA LEU A 139 -10.14 4.68 -8.83
C LEU A 139 -11.44 5.25 -8.26
N THR A 140 -11.84 4.77 -7.11
CA THR A 140 -12.96 5.29 -6.34
C THR A 140 -12.48 5.81 -4.99
N ILE A 141 -12.63 7.10 -4.76
CA ILE A 141 -12.27 7.74 -3.49
C ILE A 141 -13.34 7.42 -2.45
N LEU A 142 -12.93 6.78 -1.38
CA LEU A 142 -13.82 6.37 -0.29
C LEU A 142 -13.91 7.42 0.82
N ALA A 143 -12.78 8.05 1.12
CA ALA A 143 -12.70 9.16 2.08
C ALA A 143 -11.49 10.03 1.76
N GLU A 144 -11.55 11.28 2.12
CA GLU A 144 -10.48 12.25 1.92
C GLU A 144 -10.44 13.29 3.05
N SER A 145 -9.31 13.96 3.19
CA SER A 145 -9.07 15.02 4.16
C SER A 145 -8.67 16.29 3.43
N GLU A 146 -9.14 17.43 3.91
CA GLU A 146 -8.72 18.75 3.39
C GLU A 146 -7.32 19.15 3.89
N LYS A 147 -6.84 18.50 4.94
CA LYS A 147 -5.60 18.86 5.64
C LYS A 147 -4.50 17.79 5.60
N ALA A 148 -4.79 16.63 5.03
CA ALA A 148 -3.87 15.51 5.01
C ALA A 148 -3.88 14.76 3.69
#